data_ced946b9b4ee3449e790bedac31228e8
#
_entry.id   ced946b9b4ee3449e790bedac31228e8
#
_cell.length_a   1.000
_cell.length_b   1.000
_cell.length_c   1.000
_cell.angle_alpha   90.00
_cell.angle_beta   90.00
_cell.angle_gamma   90.00
#
_symmetry.space_group_name_H-M   'P 1'
#
loop_
_entity.id
_entity.type
_entity.pdbx_description
1 polymer ?
#
loop_
_entity_poly.entity_id
_entity_poly.type
_entity_poly.pdbx_seq_one_letter_code
_entity_poly.pdbx_strand_id
1 'polypeptide(L)'
;MIVAFCLYKYFPFGGLQRDFMRIAQTVAARGHHVRVYTQSWEGECPDVFELIKVPVKSHTNHGRNAEYFAWVQKHLREHPVDKVVGFNKMPGLDVYYAADVCYAEKVAQEKGFFYRLTSRYRHYAAFERATFEQGKPTQLLMLTDKQIADFQKHYQTEAERFHILPPGIYPDRKYSQQPANSREIFRKKNGITEQQYLLLQVGSDFTRKGVDRSIEALASLPDSLRHNTLLYVVGQDKPRKFEALAEKRGVRSNVHFFSGRNDVSELMAAADLLLHPAYQEAAGIVLLEAITAGLPVLTTAVCGYAHYIVDAKCGEAIAEPFRQETLNEILRKALTQSSLRQAWAENARHYADTQDLYSLPEKAADIITGGLDG
;
A
#
# COMPACT_ATOMS: atom_id res chain seq x y z
N MET A 1 -0.66 -8.35 -28.88
CA MET A 1 0.69 -7.96 -28.46
C MET A 1 1.24 -8.97 -27.46
N ILE A 2 2.55 -9.10 -27.38
CA ILE A 2 3.26 -9.78 -26.28
C ILE A 2 3.72 -8.72 -25.30
N VAL A 3 3.25 -8.77 -24.06
CA VAL A 3 3.61 -7.82 -23.02
C VAL A 3 4.43 -8.52 -21.94
N ALA A 4 5.67 -8.08 -21.74
CA ALA A 4 6.56 -8.60 -20.71
C ALA A 4 6.36 -7.84 -19.40
N PHE A 5 6.05 -8.53 -18.34
CA PHE A 5 5.96 -7.98 -16.99
C PHE A 5 7.18 -8.38 -16.16
N CYS A 6 7.89 -7.41 -15.61
CA CYS A 6 9.10 -7.58 -14.81
C CYS A 6 8.82 -7.29 -13.34
N LEU A 7 8.87 -8.34 -12.51
CA LEU A 7 8.65 -8.28 -11.07
C LEU A 7 9.68 -9.14 -10.35
N TYR A 8 10.44 -8.57 -9.39
CA TYR A 8 11.49 -9.36 -8.72
C TYR A 8 10.93 -10.56 -7.95
N LYS A 9 9.83 -10.39 -7.21
CA LYS A 9 9.23 -11.45 -6.40
C LYS A 9 7.72 -11.34 -6.39
N TYR A 10 7.06 -12.47 -6.56
CA TYR A 10 5.63 -12.58 -6.36
C TYR A 10 5.32 -13.40 -5.11
N PHE A 11 4.40 -12.89 -4.27
CA PHE A 11 3.78 -13.56 -3.13
C PHE A 11 2.38 -12.97 -2.89
N PRO A 12 1.38 -13.77 -2.42
CA PRO A 12 -0.04 -13.37 -2.47
C PRO A 12 -0.45 -12.15 -1.66
N PHE A 13 0.32 -11.76 -0.62
CA PHE A 13 -0.10 -10.77 0.38
C PHE A 13 0.55 -9.38 0.22
N GLY A 14 1.31 -9.13 -0.83
CA GLY A 14 1.93 -7.82 -1.08
C GLY A 14 1.01 -6.88 -1.85
N GLY A 15 1.01 -5.58 -1.51
CA GLY A 15 0.24 -4.57 -2.25
C GLY A 15 0.66 -4.47 -3.71
N LEU A 16 1.97 -4.33 -3.96
CA LEU A 16 2.55 -4.32 -5.30
C LEU A 16 2.18 -5.59 -6.11
N GLN A 17 2.23 -6.77 -5.45
CA GLN A 17 1.93 -8.05 -6.08
C GLN A 17 0.46 -8.20 -6.44
N ARG A 18 -0.44 -7.67 -5.62
CA ARG A 18 -1.88 -7.65 -5.92
C ARG A 18 -2.18 -6.77 -7.13
N ASP A 19 -1.59 -5.57 -7.18
CA ASP A 19 -1.78 -4.65 -8.31
C ASP A 19 -1.17 -5.24 -9.59
N PHE A 20 0.03 -5.82 -9.50
CA PHE A 20 0.64 -6.57 -10.60
C PHE A 20 -0.32 -7.65 -11.15
N MET A 21 -0.83 -8.51 -10.27
CA MET A 21 -1.70 -9.61 -10.68
C MET A 21 -2.93 -9.11 -11.42
N ARG A 22 -3.61 -8.09 -10.88
CA ARG A 22 -4.81 -7.50 -11.48
C ARG A 22 -4.52 -6.85 -12.83
N ILE A 23 -3.46 -6.03 -12.92
CA ILE A 23 -3.09 -5.36 -14.17
C ILE A 23 -2.73 -6.42 -15.23
N ALA A 24 -1.92 -7.43 -14.89
CA ALA A 24 -1.51 -8.47 -15.82
C ALA A 24 -2.70 -9.33 -16.27
N GLN A 25 -3.64 -9.67 -15.38
CA GLN A 25 -4.87 -10.37 -15.73
C GLN A 25 -5.77 -9.53 -16.62
N THR A 26 -5.89 -8.21 -16.37
CA THR A 26 -6.68 -7.31 -17.22
C THR A 26 -6.07 -7.22 -18.63
N VAL A 27 -4.75 -7.15 -18.74
CA VAL A 27 -4.06 -7.17 -20.06
C VAL A 27 -4.29 -8.51 -20.77
N ALA A 28 -4.20 -9.63 -20.06
CA ALA A 28 -4.48 -10.95 -20.63
C ALA A 28 -5.95 -11.09 -21.08
N ALA A 29 -6.92 -10.61 -20.29
CA ALA A 29 -8.35 -10.64 -20.61
C ALA A 29 -8.71 -9.82 -21.86
N ARG A 30 -7.86 -8.84 -22.23
CA ARG A 30 -7.98 -8.08 -23.49
C ARG A 30 -7.37 -8.81 -24.70
N GLY A 31 -6.96 -10.07 -24.54
CA GLY A 31 -6.41 -10.89 -25.62
C GLY A 31 -4.93 -10.69 -25.89
N HIS A 32 -4.18 -10.06 -24.96
CA HIS A 32 -2.73 -9.93 -25.10
C HIS A 32 -2.00 -11.09 -24.43
N HIS A 33 -0.87 -11.51 -25.00
CA HIS A 33 -0.03 -12.54 -24.40
C HIS A 33 0.82 -11.92 -23.28
N VAL A 34 0.70 -12.45 -22.05
CA VAL A 34 1.39 -11.96 -20.86
C VAL A 34 2.56 -12.87 -20.52
N ARG A 35 3.80 -12.33 -20.64
CA ARG A 35 5.03 -13.00 -20.22
C ARG A 35 5.54 -12.37 -18.93
N VAL A 36 5.74 -13.18 -17.89
CA VAL A 36 6.15 -12.70 -16.56
C VAL A 36 7.56 -13.16 -16.25
N TYR A 37 8.46 -12.21 -16.00
CA TYR A 37 9.81 -12.46 -15.50
C TYR A 37 9.88 -12.24 -14.00
N THR A 38 10.35 -13.24 -13.24
CA THR A 38 10.47 -13.15 -11.78
C THR A 38 11.65 -13.96 -11.24
N GLN A 39 12.22 -13.55 -10.10
CA GLN A 39 13.22 -14.35 -9.38
C GLN A 39 12.57 -15.47 -8.56
N SER A 40 11.36 -15.20 -7.99
CA SER A 40 10.60 -16.18 -7.22
C SER A 40 9.10 -15.93 -7.34
N TRP A 41 8.34 -17.02 -7.32
CA TRP A 41 6.89 -17.01 -7.36
C TRP A 41 6.34 -17.96 -6.29
N GLU A 42 5.48 -17.44 -5.43
CA GLU A 42 4.78 -18.19 -4.39
C GLU A 42 3.28 -18.21 -4.70
N GLY A 43 2.64 -19.38 -4.56
CA GLY A 43 1.23 -19.59 -4.87
C GLY A 43 0.98 -20.00 -6.33
N GLU A 44 -0.30 -20.11 -6.68
CA GLU A 44 -0.72 -20.49 -8.03
C GLU A 44 -0.41 -19.41 -9.05
N CYS A 45 0.04 -19.84 -10.23
CA CYS A 45 0.24 -18.95 -11.37
C CYS A 45 -0.95 -19.12 -12.32
N PRO A 46 -1.61 -18.05 -12.75
CA PRO A 46 -2.66 -18.15 -13.76
C PRO A 46 -2.14 -18.81 -15.06
N ASP A 47 -2.91 -19.77 -15.60
CA ASP A 47 -2.54 -20.50 -16.83
C ASP A 47 -2.36 -19.57 -18.06
N VAL A 48 -2.96 -18.38 -18.00
CA VAL A 48 -2.84 -17.37 -19.06
C VAL A 48 -1.50 -16.63 -19.06
N PHE A 49 -0.61 -16.88 -18.07
CA PHE A 49 0.70 -16.27 -17.99
C PHE A 49 1.80 -17.23 -18.43
N GLU A 50 2.68 -16.76 -19.31
CA GLU A 50 3.97 -17.40 -19.57
C GLU A 50 4.96 -16.99 -18.46
N LEU A 51 5.11 -17.85 -17.43
CA LEU A 51 5.98 -17.58 -16.29
C LEU A 51 7.42 -18.00 -16.53
N ILE A 52 8.36 -17.05 -16.49
CA ILE A 52 9.79 -17.27 -16.62
C ILE A 52 10.52 -16.95 -15.32
N LYS A 53 11.08 -17.99 -14.68
CA LYS A 53 11.90 -17.83 -13.48
C LYS A 53 13.33 -17.49 -13.87
N VAL A 54 13.77 -16.28 -13.50
CA VAL A 54 15.10 -15.77 -13.80
C VAL A 54 16.12 -16.29 -12.77
N PRO A 55 17.15 -17.02 -13.18
CA PRO A 55 18.16 -17.52 -12.25
C PRO A 55 19.06 -16.38 -11.75
N VAL A 56 19.18 -16.27 -10.42
CA VAL A 56 20.05 -15.30 -9.76
C VAL A 56 20.88 -16.00 -8.68
N LYS A 57 22.16 -15.67 -8.57
CA LYS A 57 23.12 -16.33 -7.66
C LYS A 57 23.66 -15.42 -6.55
N SER A 58 23.63 -14.10 -6.77
CA SER A 58 24.17 -13.13 -5.81
C SER A 58 23.49 -13.20 -4.46
N HIS A 59 24.26 -13.04 -3.39
CA HIS A 59 23.75 -13.01 -2.01
C HIS A 59 23.18 -11.65 -1.60
N THR A 60 23.48 -10.57 -2.31
CA THR A 60 22.97 -9.24 -2.03
C THR A 60 21.77 -8.90 -2.90
N ASN A 61 20.81 -8.14 -2.37
CA ASN A 61 19.63 -7.75 -3.13
C ASN A 61 19.98 -6.96 -4.39
N HIS A 62 20.90 -5.99 -4.32
CA HIS A 62 21.31 -5.21 -5.48
C HIS A 62 22.07 -6.06 -6.52
N GLY A 63 22.87 -7.02 -6.08
CA GLY A 63 23.54 -7.97 -6.98
C GLY A 63 22.54 -8.87 -7.71
N ARG A 64 21.54 -9.43 -6.98
CA ARG A 64 20.46 -10.23 -7.58
C ARG A 64 19.66 -9.43 -8.60
N ASN A 65 19.38 -8.16 -8.31
CA ASN A 65 18.65 -7.28 -9.23
C ASN A 65 19.47 -6.95 -10.48
N ALA A 66 20.79 -6.80 -10.36
CA ALA A 66 21.68 -6.62 -11.50
C ALA A 66 21.75 -7.88 -12.39
N GLU A 67 21.88 -9.07 -11.78
CA GLU A 67 21.86 -10.35 -12.51
C GLU A 67 20.50 -10.57 -13.20
N TYR A 68 19.39 -10.29 -12.50
CA TYR A 68 18.05 -10.35 -13.06
C TYR A 68 17.92 -9.47 -14.30
N PHE A 69 18.30 -8.20 -14.19
CA PHE A 69 18.25 -7.25 -15.29
C PHE A 69 19.08 -7.75 -16.49
N ALA A 70 20.34 -8.15 -16.26
CA ALA A 70 21.21 -8.63 -17.32
C ALA A 70 20.65 -9.86 -18.05
N TRP A 71 20.07 -10.80 -17.29
CA TRP A 71 19.45 -12.01 -17.84
C TRP A 71 18.19 -11.66 -18.65
N VAL A 72 17.29 -10.82 -18.11
CA VAL A 72 16.06 -10.40 -18.80
C VAL A 72 16.40 -9.69 -20.11
N GLN A 73 17.37 -8.76 -20.09
CA GLN A 73 17.80 -8.05 -21.31
C GLN A 73 18.38 -8.99 -22.37
N LYS A 74 19.10 -10.03 -21.96
CA LYS A 74 19.58 -11.05 -22.92
C LYS A 74 18.41 -11.83 -23.51
N HIS A 75 17.50 -12.31 -22.68
CA HIS A 75 16.36 -13.11 -23.12
C HIS A 75 15.41 -12.32 -24.03
N LEU A 76 15.18 -11.04 -23.76
CA LEU A 76 14.34 -10.16 -24.60
C LEU A 76 14.96 -9.93 -26.00
N ARG A 77 16.29 -9.96 -26.16
CA ARG A 77 16.93 -9.90 -27.49
C ARG A 77 16.71 -11.18 -28.30
N GLU A 78 16.64 -12.33 -27.62
CA GLU A 78 16.43 -13.64 -28.24
C GLU A 78 14.91 -13.92 -28.46
N HIS A 79 14.07 -13.34 -27.61
CA HIS A 79 12.62 -13.52 -27.62
C HIS A 79 11.90 -12.14 -27.50
N PRO A 80 11.86 -11.35 -28.57
CA PRO A 80 11.32 -9.99 -28.58
C PRO A 80 9.86 -9.92 -28.09
N VAL A 81 9.49 -8.80 -27.50
CA VAL A 81 8.15 -8.47 -27.06
C VAL A 81 7.77 -7.06 -27.52
N ASP A 82 6.47 -6.75 -27.53
CA ASP A 82 5.99 -5.44 -27.99
C ASP A 82 6.13 -4.37 -26.90
N LYS A 83 6.01 -4.75 -25.61
CA LYS A 83 6.11 -3.84 -24.45
C LYS A 83 6.78 -4.53 -23.26
N VAL A 84 7.58 -3.76 -22.51
CA VAL A 84 8.20 -4.17 -21.25
C VAL A 84 7.67 -3.31 -20.11
N VAL A 85 6.92 -3.92 -19.19
CA VAL A 85 6.31 -3.28 -18.04
C VAL A 85 7.06 -3.66 -16.77
N GLY A 86 7.57 -2.69 -16.03
CA GLY A 86 8.30 -2.91 -14.79
C GLY A 86 7.46 -2.62 -13.54
N PHE A 87 7.48 -3.53 -12.58
CA PHE A 87 7.00 -3.32 -11.20
C PHE A 87 8.15 -3.08 -10.22
N ASN A 88 9.37 -3.10 -10.73
CA ASN A 88 10.57 -2.65 -10.05
C ASN A 88 11.39 -1.81 -11.02
N LYS A 89 12.06 -0.77 -10.49
CA LYS A 89 12.88 0.14 -11.30
C LYS A 89 14.03 -0.63 -11.97
N MET A 90 14.13 -0.51 -13.28
CA MET A 90 15.25 -1.04 -14.07
C MET A 90 15.36 -0.33 -15.41
N PRO A 91 16.52 -0.35 -16.08
CA PRO A 91 16.66 0.21 -17.43
C PRO A 91 15.82 -0.54 -18.47
N GLY A 92 15.41 0.14 -19.55
CA GLY A 92 14.77 -0.48 -20.73
C GLY A 92 13.30 -0.85 -20.52
N LEU A 93 12.58 -0.12 -19.66
CA LEU A 93 11.14 -0.24 -19.51
C LEU A 93 10.41 0.71 -20.47
N ASP A 94 9.34 0.22 -21.09
CA ASP A 94 8.37 1.08 -21.80
C ASP A 94 7.40 1.71 -20.81
N VAL A 95 6.97 0.94 -19.78
CA VAL A 95 6.05 1.39 -18.75
C VAL A 95 6.58 0.97 -17.38
N TYR A 96 6.51 1.86 -16.39
CA TYR A 96 6.88 1.57 -14.99
C TYR A 96 5.71 1.86 -14.04
N TYR A 97 5.33 0.88 -13.23
CA TYR A 97 4.36 1.03 -12.14
C TYR A 97 5.05 1.48 -10.85
N ALA A 98 4.83 2.72 -10.43
CA ALA A 98 5.56 3.39 -9.37
C ALA A 98 4.95 3.16 -7.97
N ALA A 99 5.04 1.94 -7.44
CA ALA A 99 4.59 1.63 -6.08
C ALA A 99 5.57 2.09 -4.98
N ASP A 100 6.84 2.34 -5.35
CA ASP A 100 7.90 2.72 -4.40
C ASP A 100 8.10 4.24 -4.37
N VAL A 101 8.52 4.75 -3.22
CA VAL A 101 8.93 6.16 -3.06
C VAL A 101 10.15 6.50 -3.91
N CYS A 102 10.38 7.78 -4.15
CA CYS A 102 11.61 8.27 -4.77
C CYS A 102 12.82 7.92 -3.89
N TYR A 103 13.74 7.11 -4.43
CA TYR A 103 14.91 6.65 -3.68
C TYR A 103 15.90 7.79 -3.42
N ALA A 104 16.05 8.71 -4.38
CA ALA A 104 16.91 9.88 -4.22
C ALA A 104 16.43 10.78 -3.06
N GLU A 105 15.12 11.03 -2.96
CA GLU A 105 14.53 11.82 -1.86
C GLU A 105 14.69 11.08 -0.54
N LYS A 106 14.39 9.79 -0.49
CA LYS A 106 14.58 8.96 0.71
C LYS A 106 16.02 8.99 1.20
N VAL A 107 17.00 8.88 0.30
CA VAL A 107 18.43 8.95 0.67
C VAL A 107 18.81 10.35 1.14
N ALA A 108 18.28 11.41 0.54
CA ALA A 108 18.54 12.78 0.97
C ALA A 108 18.03 13.06 2.40
N GLN A 109 16.89 12.47 2.76
CA GLN A 109 16.28 12.67 4.08
C GLN A 109 16.87 11.77 5.18
N GLU A 110 17.19 10.50 4.86
CA GLU A 110 17.47 9.46 5.88
C GLU A 110 18.94 9.04 5.96
N LYS A 111 19.79 9.35 4.97
CA LYS A 111 21.14 8.78 4.87
C LYS A 111 22.23 9.83 4.83
N GLY A 112 23.32 9.55 5.56
CA GLY A 112 24.51 10.39 5.50
C GLY A 112 25.30 10.27 4.20
N PHE A 113 26.21 11.20 3.97
CA PHE A 113 27.04 11.33 2.77
C PHE A 113 27.74 10.02 2.37
N PHE A 114 28.34 9.31 3.34
CA PHE A 114 29.10 8.07 3.07
C PHE A 114 28.25 6.93 2.49
N TYR A 115 26.93 6.93 2.70
CA TYR A 115 26.06 5.93 2.10
C TYR A 115 26.08 5.96 0.58
N ARG A 116 26.28 7.15 -0.01
CA ARG A 116 26.34 7.35 -1.47
C ARG A 116 27.56 6.67 -2.12
N LEU A 117 28.56 6.30 -1.33
CA LEU A 117 29.75 5.58 -1.81
C LEU A 117 29.55 4.05 -1.94
N THR A 118 28.46 3.53 -1.38
CA THR A 118 28.17 2.09 -1.39
C THR A 118 27.74 1.57 -2.76
N SER A 119 28.06 0.31 -3.06
CA SER A 119 27.60 -0.38 -4.26
C SER A 119 26.07 -0.46 -4.33
N ARG A 120 25.42 -0.60 -3.17
CA ARG A 120 23.98 -0.60 -3.03
C ARG A 120 23.36 0.72 -3.50
N TYR A 121 23.89 1.86 -3.05
CA TYR A 121 23.40 3.16 -3.48
C TYR A 121 23.58 3.35 -4.99
N ARG A 122 24.79 3.06 -5.52
CA ARG A 122 25.08 3.22 -6.95
C ARG A 122 24.12 2.42 -7.83
N HIS A 123 23.82 1.19 -7.43
CA HIS A 123 22.88 0.34 -8.17
C HIS A 123 21.46 0.94 -8.19
N TYR A 124 20.86 1.22 -7.03
CA TYR A 124 19.49 1.71 -6.97
C TYR A 124 19.34 3.11 -7.57
N ALA A 125 20.30 4.00 -7.36
CA ALA A 125 20.32 5.32 -7.98
C ALA A 125 20.44 5.25 -9.51
N ALA A 126 21.25 4.33 -10.03
CA ALA A 126 21.37 4.12 -11.49
C ALA A 126 20.08 3.59 -12.11
N PHE A 127 19.40 2.64 -11.43
CA PHE A 127 18.15 2.07 -11.91
C PHE A 127 17.00 3.08 -11.84
N GLU A 128 16.93 3.88 -10.79
CA GLU A 128 15.96 4.96 -10.69
C GLU A 128 16.20 6.04 -11.75
N ARG A 129 17.46 6.46 -11.94
CA ARG A 129 17.83 7.41 -12.98
C ARG A 129 17.47 6.90 -14.38
N ALA A 130 17.73 5.62 -14.68
CA ALA A 130 17.41 5.04 -15.98
C ALA A 130 15.91 5.05 -16.29
N THR A 131 15.07 5.07 -15.25
CA THR A 131 13.60 5.08 -15.37
C THR A 131 13.04 6.51 -15.43
N PHE A 132 13.56 7.42 -14.58
CA PHE A 132 12.93 8.72 -14.34
C PHE A 132 13.65 9.93 -14.94
N GLU A 133 14.95 9.85 -15.25
CA GLU A 133 15.72 10.99 -15.75
C GLU A 133 15.10 11.57 -17.02
N GLN A 134 15.21 12.88 -17.16
CA GLN A 134 14.77 13.63 -18.34
C GLN A 134 15.29 12.97 -19.64
N GLY A 135 14.47 12.96 -20.70
CA GLY A 135 14.79 12.38 -21.99
C GLY A 135 14.63 10.85 -22.07
N LYS A 136 14.12 10.17 -21.04
CA LYS A 136 13.79 8.74 -21.10
C LYS A 136 12.39 8.53 -21.68
N PRO A 137 12.17 7.43 -22.44
CA PRO A 137 10.86 7.17 -23.07
C PRO A 137 9.84 6.52 -22.14
N THR A 138 10.24 6.04 -20.95
CA THR A 138 9.41 5.24 -20.05
C THR A 138 8.18 6.02 -19.60
N GLN A 139 6.98 5.48 -19.83
CA GLN A 139 5.73 5.99 -19.26
C GLN A 139 5.61 5.57 -17.78
N LEU A 140 5.15 6.47 -16.93
CA LEU A 140 5.22 6.34 -15.47
C LEU A 140 3.82 6.29 -14.87
N LEU A 141 3.38 5.11 -14.43
CA LEU A 141 2.10 4.92 -13.76
C LEU A 141 2.24 5.27 -12.28
N MET A 142 1.71 6.41 -11.88
CA MET A 142 1.89 7.00 -10.56
C MET A 142 0.67 6.76 -9.67
N LEU A 143 0.89 6.66 -8.37
CA LEU A 143 -0.18 6.49 -7.39
C LEU A 143 -0.55 7.79 -6.67
N THR A 144 0.37 8.77 -6.60
CA THR A 144 0.15 10.02 -5.86
C THR A 144 0.91 11.20 -6.48
N ASP A 145 0.35 12.41 -6.35
CA ASP A 145 1.00 13.67 -6.75
C ASP A 145 2.31 13.93 -6.00
N LYS A 146 2.37 13.51 -4.73
CA LYS A 146 3.59 13.63 -3.93
C LYS A 146 4.77 12.89 -4.55
N GLN A 147 4.54 11.68 -5.08
CA GLN A 147 5.59 10.93 -5.77
C GLN A 147 6.06 11.67 -7.02
N ILE A 148 5.15 12.27 -7.79
CA ILE A 148 5.49 13.07 -8.98
C ILE A 148 6.41 14.23 -8.60
N ALA A 149 6.05 15.01 -7.58
CA ALA A 149 6.85 16.13 -7.12
C ALA A 149 8.28 15.73 -6.71
N ASP A 150 8.42 14.60 -6.02
CA ASP A 150 9.72 14.07 -5.61
C ASP A 150 10.58 13.66 -6.82
N PHE A 151 10.01 13.00 -7.84
CA PHE A 151 10.73 12.61 -9.05
C PHE A 151 11.07 13.81 -9.94
N GLN A 152 10.18 14.78 -10.09
CA GLN A 152 10.47 16.02 -10.83
C GLN A 152 11.61 16.80 -10.18
N LYS A 153 11.61 16.91 -8.84
CA LYS A 153 12.67 17.58 -8.08
C LYS A 153 14.06 16.98 -8.35
N HIS A 154 14.16 15.66 -8.41
CA HIS A 154 15.45 14.96 -8.51
C HIS A 154 15.90 14.64 -9.93
N TYR A 155 14.98 14.44 -10.86
CA TYR A 155 15.27 13.92 -12.19
C TYR A 155 14.79 14.81 -13.34
N GLN A 156 14.10 15.91 -13.03
CA GLN A 156 13.52 16.83 -14.03
C GLN A 156 12.64 16.07 -15.06
N THR A 157 11.99 15.01 -14.60
CA THR A 157 11.14 14.15 -15.43
C THR A 157 10.01 14.95 -16.06
N GLU A 158 9.75 14.74 -17.32
CA GLU A 158 8.72 15.44 -18.08
C GLU A 158 7.32 15.10 -17.57
N ALA A 159 6.45 16.12 -17.49
CA ALA A 159 5.10 15.99 -16.94
C ALA A 159 4.22 15.01 -17.73
N GLU A 160 4.37 14.99 -19.06
CA GLU A 160 3.62 14.13 -19.98
C GLU A 160 3.92 12.63 -19.84
N ARG A 161 5.00 12.28 -19.17
CA ARG A 161 5.33 10.88 -18.86
C ARG A 161 4.60 10.34 -17.65
N PHE A 162 4.06 11.22 -16.80
CA PHE A 162 3.35 10.82 -15.58
C PHE A 162 1.86 10.60 -15.84
N HIS A 163 1.38 9.44 -15.48
CA HIS A 163 -0.03 9.07 -15.51
C HIS A 163 -0.48 8.70 -14.10
N ILE A 164 -1.29 9.55 -13.47
CA ILE A 164 -1.88 9.23 -12.17
C ILE A 164 -2.98 8.20 -12.39
N LEU A 165 -2.84 7.06 -11.73
CA LEU A 165 -3.84 6.02 -11.72
C LEU A 165 -4.86 6.27 -10.61
N PRO A 166 -6.15 6.03 -10.86
CA PRO A 166 -7.12 5.92 -9.78
C PRO A 166 -6.74 4.75 -8.85
N PRO A 167 -7.29 4.68 -7.65
CA PRO A 167 -7.06 3.55 -6.77
C PRO A 167 -7.54 2.21 -7.36
N GLY A 168 -7.04 1.10 -6.78
CA GLY A 168 -7.34 -0.25 -7.25
C GLY A 168 -7.93 -1.14 -6.15
N ILE A 169 -8.96 -0.69 -5.45
CA ILE A 169 -9.65 -1.54 -4.47
C ILE A 169 -10.47 -2.61 -5.20
N TYR A 170 -10.58 -3.80 -4.60
CA TYR A 170 -11.47 -4.83 -5.12
C TYR A 170 -12.93 -4.43 -4.88
N PRO A 171 -13.81 -4.50 -5.90
CA PRO A 171 -15.23 -4.13 -5.75
C PRO A 171 -15.97 -4.95 -4.68
N ASP A 172 -15.59 -6.20 -4.46
CA ASP A 172 -16.13 -7.09 -3.42
C ASP A 172 -15.82 -6.62 -1.98
N ARG A 173 -14.90 -5.65 -1.81
CA ARG A 173 -14.59 -5.02 -0.53
C ARG A 173 -15.59 -3.95 -0.10
N LYS A 174 -16.49 -3.53 -1.00
CA LYS A 174 -17.53 -2.55 -0.67
C LYS A 174 -18.40 -3.01 0.49
N TYR A 175 -18.75 -2.07 1.37
CA TYR A 175 -19.69 -2.30 2.47
C TYR A 175 -21.00 -2.94 1.99
N SER A 176 -21.54 -2.49 0.86
CA SER A 176 -22.77 -3.02 0.25
C SER A 176 -22.67 -4.49 -0.20
N GLN A 177 -21.47 -5.03 -0.36
CA GLN A 177 -21.22 -6.42 -0.71
C GLN A 177 -21.02 -7.32 0.53
N GLN A 178 -20.94 -6.74 1.72
CA GLN A 178 -20.81 -7.50 2.96
C GLN A 178 -22.20 -7.94 3.45
N PRO A 179 -22.34 -9.17 4.01
CA PRO A 179 -23.59 -9.57 4.68
C PRO A 179 -23.99 -8.56 5.76
N ALA A 180 -25.27 -8.24 5.86
CA ALA A 180 -25.78 -7.21 6.77
C ALA A 180 -25.40 -7.42 8.25
N ASN A 181 -25.18 -8.65 8.67
CA ASN A 181 -24.81 -9.04 10.04
C ASN A 181 -23.34 -9.42 10.20
N SER A 182 -22.47 -9.13 9.22
CA SER A 182 -21.02 -9.47 9.25
C SER A 182 -20.34 -8.97 10.53
N ARG A 183 -20.63 -7.73 10.92
CA ARG A 183 -20.11 -7.12 12.14
C ARG A 183 -20.47 -7.92 13.39
N GLU A 184 -21.72 -8.25 13.55
CA GLU A 184 -22.23 -8.99 14.72
C GLU A 184 -21.64 -10.40 14.78
N ILE A 185 -21.65 -11.11 13.65
CA ILE A 185 -21.06 -12.46 13.53
C ILE A 185 -19.60 -12.47 13.92
N PHE A 186 -18.82 -11.53 13.34
CA PHE A 186 -17.38 -11.46 13.63
C PHE A 186 -17.11 -11.14 15.11
N ARG A 187 -17.80 -10.14 15.66
CA ARG A 187 -17.63 -9.73 17.06
C ARG A 187 -17.99 -10.86 18.01
N LYS A 188 -19.13 -11.53 17.80
CA LYS A 188 -19.57 -12.69 18.60
C LYS A 188 -18.53 -13.82 18.54
N LYS A 189 -18.05 -14.16 17.35
CA LYS A 189 -17.04 -15.21 17.14
C LYS A 189 -15.73 -14.93 17.88
N ASN A 190 -15.35 -13.67 18.01
CA ASN A 190 -14.10 -13.24 18.64
C ASN A 190 -14.28 -12.72 20.08
N GLY A 191 -15.46 -12.90 20.70
CA GLY A 191 -15.72 -12.49 22.08
C GLY A 191 -15.72 -10.98 22.33
N ILE A 192 -15.96 -10.18 21.28
CA ILE A 192 -16.01 -8.72 21.36
C ILE A 192 -17.44 -8.30 21.65
N THR A 193 -17.69 -7.66 22.79
CA THR A 193 -19.02 -7.21 23.21
C THR A 193 -19.43 -5.93 22.48
N GLU A 194 -20.71 -5.59 22.52
CA GLU A 194 -21.23 -4.35 21.93
C GLU A 194 -20.71 -3.09 22.63
N GLN A 195 -20.40 -3.19 23.92
CA GLN A 195 -19.85 -2.10 24.74
C GLN A 195 -18.36 -1.82 24.46
N GLN A 196 -17.66 -2.76 23.83
CA GLN A 196 -16.25 -2.61 23.50
C GLN A 196 -16.06 -1.89 22.17
N TYR A 197 -15.07 -1.03 22.12
CA TYR A 197 -14.56 -0.45 20.89
C TYR A 197 -13.44 -1.33 20.30
N LEU A 198 -13.48 -1.56 19.01
CA LEU A 198 -12.43 -2.24 18.26
C LEU A 198 -11.69 -1.26 17.36
N LEU A 199 -10.47 -0.90 17.75
CA LEU A 199 -9.54 -0.18 16.92
C LEU A 199 -8.78 -1.18 16.07
N LEU A 200 -8.61 -0.90 14.78
CA LEU A 200 -7.91 -1.77 13.84
C LEU A 200 -6.69 -1.05 13.26
N GLN A 201 -5.57 -1.73 13.21
CA GLN A 201 -4.39 -1.31 12.45
C GLN A 201 -3.91 -2.45 11.56
N VAL A 202 -3.77 -2.21 10.26
CA VAL A 202 -3.40 -3.24 9.28
C VAL A 202 -2.16 -2.82 8.51
N GLY A 203 -1.19 -3.73 8.42
CA GLY A 203 0.02 -3.56 7.60
C GLY A 203 1.27 -4.10 8.29
N SER A 204 2.19 -4.62 7.48
CA SER A 204 3.52 -5.05 7.92
C SER A 204 4.46 -3.85 8.11
N ASP A 205 5.63 -4.07 8.75
CA ASP A 205 6.54 -3.01 9.18
C ASP A 205 5.90 -2.09 10.25
N PHE A 206 5.59 -2.70 11.39
CA PHE A 206 4.90 -2.05 12.53
C PHE A 206 5.55 -0.75 12.98
N THR A 207 6.89 -0.64 12.84
CA THR A 207 7.61 0.61 13.17
C THR A 207 7.22 1.72 12.23
N ARG A 208 7.29 1.49 10.93
CA ARG A 208 6.97 2.48 9.90
C ARG A 208 5.49 2.88 9.93
N LYS A 209 4.62 1.92 10.27
CA LYS A 209 3.17 2.10 10.40
C LYS A 209 2.72 2.78 11.70
N GLY A 210 3.63 3.08 12.63
CA GLY A 210 3.33 3.82 13.85
C GLY A 210 2.50 3.03 14.87
N VAL A 211 2.74 1.71 15.02
CA VAL A 211 2.06 0.90 16.04
C VAL A 211 2.33 1.42 17.44
N ASP A 212 3.52 1.95 17.71
CA ASP A 212 3.86 2.65 18.95
C ASP A 212 2.95 3.86 19.21
N ARG A 213 2.68 4.68 18.19
CA ARG A 213 1.76 5.82 18.28
C ARG A 213 0.32 5.39 18.61
N SER A 214 -0.11 4.26 18.04
CA SER A 214 -1.45 3.69 18.34
C SER A 214 -1.55 3.17 19.76
N ILE A 215 -0.49 2.52 20.27
CA ILE A 215 -0.42 2.06 21.68
C ILE A 215 -0.41 3.25 22.65
N GLU A 216 0.35 4.30 22.35
CA GLU A 216 0.37 5.53 23.16
C GLU A 216 -1.01 6.21 23.16
N ALA A 217 -1.69 6.27 22.03
CA ALA A 217 -3.04 6.84 21.93
C ALA A 217 -4.06 6.01 22.75
N LEU A 218 -4.01 4.67 22.65
CA LEU A 218 -4.84 3.79 23.48
C LEU A 218 -4.58 3.99 24.98
N ALA A 219 -3.31 4.06 25.37
CA ALA A 219 -2.89 4.24 26.76
C ALA A 219 -3.32 5.61 27.33
N SER A 220 -3.46 6.63 26.50
CA SER A 220 -3.88 7.97 26.89
C SER A 220 -5.39 8.10 27.20
N LEU A 221 -6.19 7.10 26.83
CA LEU A 221 -7.64 7.12 27.08
C LEU A 221 -7.95 7.10 28.59
N PRO A 222 -9.01 7.79 29.03
CA PRO A 222 -9.53 7.63 30.39
C PRO A 222 -9.86 6.16 30.67
N ASP A 223 -9.75 5.74 31.93
CA ASP A 223 -9.93 4.35 32.37
C ASP A 223 -11.24 3.73 31.89
N SER A 224 -12.34 4.46 31.94
CA SER A 224 -13.66 4.02 31.51
C SER A 224 -13.73 3.67 30.01
N LEU A 225 -12.97 4.36 29.17
CA LEU A 225 -12.85 4.06 27.74
C LEU A 225 -11.79 3.00 27.51
N ARG A 226 -10.62 3.13 28.15
CA ARG A 226 -9.46 2.26 27.94
C ARG A 226 -9.79 0.78 28.20
N HIS A 227 -10.47 0.47 29.30
CA HIS A 227 -10.87 -0.91 29.62
C HIS A 227 -11.83 -1.53 28.59
N ASN A 228 -12.60 -0.70 27.89
CA ASN A 228 -13.54 -1.12 26.87
C ASN A 228 -13.02 -0.94 25.44
N THR A 229 -11.72 -0.68 25.24
CA THR A 229 -11.14 -0.47 23.91
C THR A 229 -10.08 -1.53 23.63
N LEU A 230 -10.24 -2.24 22.51
CA LEU A 230 -9.30 -3.21 21.98
C LEU A 230 -8.55 -2.61 20.78
N LEU A 231 -7.26 -2.89 20.66
CA LEU A 231 -6.45 -2.58 19.48
C LEU A 231 -5.98 -3.88 18.84
N TYR A 232 -6.51 -4.16 17.64
CA TYR A 232 -6.07 -5.28 16.82
C TYR A 232 -5.04 -4.79 15.79
N VAL A 233 -3.84 -5.36 15.85
CA VAL A 233 -2.73 -5.07 14.92
C VAL A 233 -2.51 -6.30 14.05
N VAL A 234 -2.72 -6.15 12.74
CA VAL A 234 -2.65 -7.25 11.77
C VAL A 234 -1.51 -7.00 10.78
N GLY A 235 -0.55 -7.92 10.70
CA GLY A 235 0.56 -7.82 9.75
C GLY A 235 1.70 -8.79 10.03
N GLN A 236 2.55 -9.00 9.03
CA GLN A 236 3.71 -9.89 9.14
C GLN A 236 4.92 -9.10 9.65
N ASP A 237 5.06 -9.02 10.99
CA ASP A 237 6.22 -8.41 11.65
C ASP A 237 6.40 -9.00 13.06
N LYS A 238 7.51 -8.64 13.71
CA LYS A 238 7.84 -9.09 15.08
C LYS A 238 7.19 -8.19 16.12
N PRO A 239 6.18 -8.67 16.89
CA PRO A 239 5.44 -7.81 17.81
C PRO A 239 6.17 -7.50 19.10
N ARG A 240 7.22 -8.25 19.47
CA ARG A 240 7.85 -8.25 20.80
C ARG A 240 8.14 -6.87 21.40
N LYS A 241 8.67 -5.93 20.59
CA LYS A 241 8.97 -4.57 21.10
C LYS A 241 7.71 -3.76 21.40
N PHE A 242 6.64 -4.00 20.66
CA PHE A 242 5.36 -3.33 20.83
C PHE A 242 4.55 -3.95 21.96
N GLU A 243 4.67 -5.26 22.18
CA GLU A 243 4.14 -5.94 23.38
C GLU A 243 4.78 -5.40 24.65
N ALA A 244 6.11 -5.23 24.66
CA ALA A 244 6.84 -4.62 25.77
C ALA A 244 6.42 -3.15 26.00
N LEU A 245 6.13 -2.39 24.94
CA LEU A 245 5.59 -1.04 25.05
C LEU A 245 4.19 -1.05 25.67
N ALA A 246 3.30 -1.92 25.18
CA ALA A 246 1.94 -2.05 25.70
C ALA A 246 1.95 -2.45 27.18
N GLU A 247 2.85 -3.35 27.61
CA GLU A 247 3.06 -3.71 29.02
C GLU A 247 3.49 -2.48 29.83
N LYS A 248 4.53 -1.77 29.38
CA LYS A 248 5.02 -0.55 30.02
C LYS A 248 3.94 0.52 30.20
N ARG A 249 2.98 0.59 29.26
CA ARG A 249 1.86 1.54 29.29
C ARG A 249 0.60 1.01 30.00
N GLY A 250 0.63 -0.22 30.52
CA GLY A 250 -0.50 -0.83 31.22
C GLY A 250 -1.70 -1.18 30.35
N VAL A 251 -1.47 -1.40 29.04
CA VAL A 251 -2.53 -1.73 28.05
C VAL A 251 -2.28 -3.06 27.33
N ARG A 252 -1.42 -3.93 27.87
CA ARG A 252 -1.06 -5.20 27.22
C ARG A 252 -2.26 -6.09 26.94
N SER A 253 -3.23 -6.14 27.86
CA SER A 253 -4.48 -6.91 27.71
C SER A 253 -5.42 -6.37 26.62
N ASN A 254 -5.23 -5.13 26.22
CA ASN A 254 -6.07 -4.47 25.21
C ASN A 254 -5.47 -4.59 23.79
N VAL A 255 -4.16 -4.93 23.67
CA VAL A 255 -3.46 -4.96 22.38
C VAL A 255 -3.23 -6.40 21.93
N HIS A 256 -3.77 -6.74 20.76
CA HIS A 256 -3.69 -8.06 20.17
C HIS A 256 -2.98 -8.01 18.82
N PHE A 257 -1.94 -8.83 18.65
CA PHE A 257 -1.17 -8.92 17.41
C PHE A 257 -1.54 -10.20 16.66
N PHE A 258 -1.77 -10.04 15.35
CA PHE A 258 -2.07 -11.13 14.45
C PHE A 258 -1.10 -11.11 13.28
N SER A 259 -0.71 -12.28 12.80
CA SER A 259 -0.02 -12.43 11.51
C SER A 259 -0.93 -12.02 10.35
N GLY A 260 -0.46 -12.13 9.10
CA GLY A 260 -1.32 -11.89 7.93
C GLY A 260 -2.59 -12.74 7.97
N ARG A 261 -3.74 -12.12 7.67
CA ARG A 261 -5.09 -12.74 7.72
C ARG A 261 -5.79 -12.57 6.39
N ASN A 262 -6.64 -13.55 6.04
CA ASN A 262 -7.46 -13.48 4.82
C ASN A 262 -8.83 -12.81 5.05
N ASP A 263 -9.23 -12.64 6.32
CA ASP A 263 -10.50 -12.06 6.75
C ASP A 263 -10.39 -10.58 7.16
N VAL A 264 -9.44 -9.83 6.59
CA VAL A 264 -9.25 -8.40 6.90
C VAL A 264 -10.48 -7.57 6.55
N SER A 265 -11.25 -7.94 5.52
CA SER A 265 -12.52 -7.27 5.19
C SER A 265 -13.58 -7.44 6.26
N GLU A 266 -13.69 -8.64 6.85
CA GLU A 266 -14.58 -8.91 7.97
C GLU A 266 -14.14 -8.14 9.24
N LEU A 267 -12.82 -8.08 9.47
CA LEU A 267 -12.24 -7.25 10.53
C LEU A 267 -12.58 -5.77 10.37
N MET A 268 -12.46 -5.22 9.16
CA MET A 268 -12.82 -3.84 8.87
C MET A 268 -14.31 -3.58 9.11
N ALA A 269 -15.19 -4.50 8.69
CA ALA A 269 -16.62 -4.40 8.97
C ALA A 269 -16.94 -4.47 10.48
N ALA A 270 -16.16 -5.21 11.27
CA ALA A 270 -16.33 -5.39 12.71
C ALA A 270 -15.73 -4.25 13.54
N ALA A 271 -14.77 -3.50 13.01
CA ALA A 271 -14.07 -2.42 13.71
C ALA A 271 -14.93 -1.15 13.86
N ASP A 272 -14.52 -0.28 14.77
CA ASP A 272 -15.12 1.03 15.00
C ASP A 272 -14.28 2.15 14.38
N LEU A 273 -12.97 1.93 14.22
CA LEU A 273 -12.02 2.93 13.73
C LEU A 273 -10.75 2.26 13.22
N LEU A 274 -10.27 2.67 12.05
CA LEU A 274 -8.92 2.35 11.59
C LEU A 274 -7.92 3.37 12.15
N LEU A 275 -6.84 2.91 12.79
CA LEU A 275 -5.68 3.72 13.16
C LEU A 275 -4.53 3.44 12.20
N HIS A 276 -3.99 4.49 11.56
CA HIS A 276 -2.85 4.37 10.66
C HIS A 276 -1.88 5.55 10.82
N PRO A 277 -1.33 5.79 12.03
CA PRO A 277 -0.48 6.94 12.31
C PRO A 277 0.96 6.71 11.84
N ALA A 278 1.12 6.41 10.55
CA ALA A 278 2.40 6.05 9.96
C ALA A 278 3.45 7.17 10.07
N TYR A 279 4.73 6.77 10.16
CA TYR A 279 5.87 7.68 10.03
C TYR A 279 6.19 7.97 8.56
N GLN A 280 5.92 7.00 7.69
CA GLN A 280 6.14 7.11 6.26
C GLN A 280 5.25 6.11 5.52
N GLU A 281 4.57 6.56 4.48
CA GLU A 281 3.71 5.72 3.64
C GLU A 281 3.61 6.29 2.22
N ALA A 282 3.93 5.47 1.21
CA ALA A 282 3.89 5.94 -0.18
C ALA A 282 2.46 6.21 -0.65
N ALA A 283 1.59 5.24 -0.49
CA ALA A 283 0.18 5.35 -0.84
C ALA A 283 -0.72 5.14 0.39
N GLY A 284 -0.73 3.96 0.98
CA GLY A 284 -1.58 3.61 2.11
C GLY A 284 -2.92 3.04 1.66
N ILE A 285 -2.88 2.00 0.83
CA ILE A 285 -4.06 1.34 0.27
C ILE A 285 -5.10 0.95 1.34
N VAL A 286 -4.66 0.63 2.57
CA VAL A 286 -5.53 0.28 3.69
C VAL A 286 -6.50 1.40 4.08
N LEU A 287 -6.16 2.67 3.80
CA LEU A 287 -7.05 3.81 4.03
C LEU A 287 -8.27 3.73 3.12
N LEU A 288 -8.06 3.35 1.87
CA LEU A 288 -9.12 3.19 0.88
C LEU A 288 -9.93 1.91 1.13
N GLU A 289 -9.27 0.82 1.58
CA GLU A 289 -9.97 -0.38 2.03
C GLU A 289 -10.92 -0.05 3.20
N ALA A 290 -10.52 0.82 4.13
CA ALA A 290 -11.38 1.30 5.20
C ALA A 290 -12.55 2.15 4.69
N ILE A 291 -12.30 3.10 3.75
CA ILE A 291 -13.38 3.88 3.12
C ILE A 291 -14.40 2.94 2.48
N THR A 292 -13.97 1.96 1.70
CA THR A 292 -14.88 1.03 1.01
C THR A 292 -15.64 0.12 1.98
N ALA A 293 -15.08 -0.18 3.13
CA ALA A 293 -15.75 -0.89 4.22
C ALA A 293 -16.69 -0.01 5.06
N GLY A 294 -16.74 1.30 4.82
CA GLY A 294 -17.48 2.26 5.65
C GLY A 294 -16.87 2.46 7.04
N LEU A 295 -15.57 2.21 7.19
CA LEU A 295 -14.86 2.31 8.47
C LEU A 295 -14.19 3.68 8.59
N PRO A 296 -14.48 4.48 9.65
CA PRO A 296 -13.80 5.74 9.93
C PRO A 296 -12.28 5.58 10.12
N VAL A 297 -11.51 6.62 9.77
CA VAL A 297 -10.04 6.53 9.72
C VAL A 297 -9.37 7.66 10.48
N LEU A 298 -8.37 7.33 11.32
CA LEU A 298 -7.37 8.28 11.80
C LEU A 298 -6.00 7.94 11.22
N THR A 299 -5.43 8.87 10.46
CA THR A 299 -4.15 8.68 9.77
C THR A 299 -3.24 9.90 9.94
N THR A 300 -2.06 9.87 9.35
CA THR A 300 -1.14 11.00 9.25
C THR A 300 -1.07 11.51 7.80
N ALA A 301 -0.85 12.80 7.62
CA ALA A 301 -0.74 13.44 6.31
C ALA A 301 0.47 12.98 5.47
N VAL A 302 1.39 12.20 6.07
CA VAL A 302 2.50 11.59 5.33
C VAL A 302 2.05 10.47 4.40
N CYS A 303 0.86 9.89 4.63
CA CYS A 303 0.30 8.85 3.77
C CYS A 303 -0.17 9.46 2.44
N GLY A 304 0.26 8.88 1.33
CA GLY A 304 -0.08 9.41 0.00
C GLY A 304 -1.59 9.52 -0.24
N TYR A 305 -2.37 8.56 0.29
CA TYR A 305 -3.83 8.55 0.19
C TYR A 305 -4.55 9.23 1.37
N ALA A 306 -3.85 9.98 2.23
CA ALA A 306 -4.50 10.70 3.33
C ALA A 306 -5.52 11.73 2.85
N HIS A 307 -5.33 12.31 1.67
CA HIS A 307 -6.28 13.28 1.08
C HIS A 307 -7.66 12.66 0.86
N TYR A 308 -7.77 11.36 0.51
CA TYR A 308 -9.06 10.68 0.37
C TYR A 308 -9.87 10.68 1.67
N ILE A 309 -9.21 10.61 2.84
CA ILE A 309 -9.88 10.66 4.13
C ILE A 309 -10.49 12.04 4.38
N VAL A 310 -9.75 13.09 4.00
CA VAL A 310 -10.18 14.49 4.13
C VAL A 310 -11.31 14.79 3.14
N ASP A 311 -11.16 14.41 1.87
CA ASP A 311 -12.14 14.64 0.81
C ASP A 311 -13.44 13.91 1.09
N ALA A 312 -13.35 12.66 1.56
CA ALA A 312 -14.49 11.86 1.98
C ALA A 312 -15.11 12.33 3.30
N LYS A 313 -14.45 13.20 4.08
CA LYS A 313 -14.88 13.59 5.43
C LYS A 313 -15.20 12.38 6.31
N CYS A 314 -14.39 11.32 6.23
CA CYS A 314 -14.64 10.04 6.89
C CYS A 314 -13.64 9.75 8.04
N GLY A 315 -12.98 10.78 8.52
CA GLY A 315 -11.98 10.71 9.57
C GLY A 315 -11.09 11.93 9.59
N GLU A 316 -9.87 11.76 10.13
CA GLU A 316 -8.89 12.86 10.23
C GLU A 316 -7.51 12.42 9.74
N ALA A 317 -6.83 13.31 8.99
CA ALA A 317 -5.43 13.20 8.61
C ALA A 317 -4.60 14.20 9.43
N ILE A 318 -3.83 13.70 10.38
CA ILE A 318 -3.03 14.53 11.30
C ILE A 318 -1.88 15.18 10.52
N ALA A 319 -1.82 16.51 10.57
CA ALA A 319 -0.81 17.30 9.88
C ALA A 319 0.61 17.09 10.43
N GLU A 320 1.60 17.38 9.60
CA GLU A 320 3.00 17.46 10.02
C GLU A 320 3.33 18.87 10.57
N PRO A 321 4.20 18.97 11.58
CA PRO A 321 4.85 17.87 12.29
C PRO A 321 3.86 17.11 13.19
N PHE A 322 3.94 15.78 13.17
CA PHE A 322 3.07 14.92 13.98
C PHE A 322 3.19 15.22 15.47
N ARG A 323 2.05 15.32 16.14
CA ARG A 323 1.95 15.46 17.60
C ARG A 323 1.08 14.34 18.16
N GLN A 324 1.64 13.61 19.13
CA GLN A 324 0.92 12.48 19.77
C GLN A 324 -0.34 12.95 20.47
N GLU A 325 -0.30 14.14 21.10
CA GLU A 325 -1.45 14.72 21.81
C GLU A 325 -2.63 14.93 20.87
N THR A 326 -2.38 15.37 19.64
CA THR A 326 -3.42 15.54 18.61
C THR A 326 -4.11 14.21 18.29
N LEU A 327 -3.33 13.12 18.09
CA LEU A 327 -3.91 11.78 17.87
C LEU A 327 -4.74 11.34 19.09
N ASN A 328 -4.22 11.55 20.30
CA ASN A 328 -4.89 11.18 21.55
C ASN A 328 -6.24 11.89 21.71
N GLU A 329 -6.28 13.19 21.45
CA GLU A 329 -7.49 14.01 21.54
C GLU A 329 -8.55 13.58 20.51
N ILE A 330 -8.12 13.38 19.22
CA ILE A 330 -9.04 12.99 18.17
C ILE A 330 -9.58 11.58 18.44
N LEU A 331 -8.73 10.64 18.86
CA LEU A 331 -9.17 9.30 19.24
C LEU A 331 -10.21 9.34 20.36
N ARG A 332 -9.92 10.07 21.44
CA ARG A 332 -10.87 10.23 22.56
C ARG A 332 -12.20 10.83 22.09
N LYS A 333 -12.16 11.89 21.27
CA LYS A 333 -13.35 12.52 20.68
C LYS A 333 -14.14 11.52 19.83
N ALA A 334 -13.47 10.79 18.97
CA ALA A 334 -14.09 9.78 18.11
C ALA A 334 -14.77 8.68 18.92
N LEU A 335 -14.20 8.23 20.04
CA LEU A 335 -14.81 7.18 20.88
C LEU A 335 -15.96 7.70 21.74
N THR A 336 -15.92 8.95 22.20
CA THR A 336 -16.98 9.53 23.04
C THR A 336 -18.18 10.05 22.25
N GLN A 337 -17.99 10.44 20.98
CA GLN A 337 -19.04 11.01 20.13
C GLN A 337 -19.52 10.00 19.09
N SER A 338 -20.55 9.21 19.41
CA SER A 338 -21.10 8.21 18.48
C SER A 338 -21.62 8.81 17.18
N SER A 339 -22.27 9.99 17.25
CA SER A 339 -22.77 10.72 16.08
C SER A 339 -21.64 11.10 15.10
N LEU A 340 -20.46 11.45 15.61
CA LEU A 340 -19.30 11.76 14.78
C LEU A 340 -18.84 10.51 14.01
N ARG A 341 -18.70 9.36 14.69
CA ARG A 341 -18.33 8.12 14.03
C ARG A 341 -19.36 7.66 13.01
N GLN A 342 -20.65 7.80 13.32
CA GLN A 342 -21.73 7.49 12.37
C GLN A 342 -21.66 8.36 11.12
N ALA A 343 -21.49 9.67 11.29
CA ALA A 343 -21.33 10.59 10.16
C ALA A 343 -20.09 10.24 9.31
N TRP A 344 -18.96 9.93 9.93
CA TRP A 344 -17.76 9.49 9.21
C TRP A 344 -17.99 8.18 8.44
N ALA A 345 -18.68 7.22 9.04
CA ALA A 345 -19.00 5.94 8.39
C ALA A 345 -19.96 6.12 7.20
N GLU A 346 -20.98 6.97 7.32
CA GLU A 346 -21.91 7.30 6.23
C GLU A 346 -21.20 8.01 5.09
N ASN A 347 -20.34 8.99 5.41
CA ASN A 347 -19.52 9.70 4.45
C ASN A 347 -18.57 8.75 3.70
N ALA A 348 -17.93 7.81 4.40
CA ALA A 348 -17.06 6.80 3.79
C ALA A 348 -17.82 5.95 2.75
N ARG A 349 -19.01 5.46 3.11
CA ARG A 349 -19.87 4.66 2.21
C ARG A 349 -20.28 5.47 0.99
N HIS A 350 -20.77 6.70 1.20
CA HIS A 350 -21.17 7.59 0.12
C HIS A 350 -20.01 7.85 -0.84
N TYR A 351 -18.82 8.13 -0.30
CA TYR A 351 -17.62 8.36 -1.10
C TYR A 351 -17.25 7.11 -1.92
N ALA A 352 -17.27 5.93 -1.32
CA ALA A 352 -16.99 4.66 -1.99
C ALA A 352 -17.99 4.33 -3.12
N ASP A 353 -19.23 4.81 -3.02
CA ASP A 353 -20.26 4.59 -4.04
C ASP A 353 -20.22 5.63 -5.18
N THR A 354 -19.70 6.83 -4.93
CA THR A 354 -19.73 7.94 -5.88
C THR A 354 -18.38 8.21 -6.56
N GLN A 355 -17.26 7.73 -5.98
CA GLN A 355 -15.92 7.97 -6.52
C GLN A 355 -15.31 6.70 -7.11
N ASP A 356 -14.46 6.88 -8.12
CA ASP A 356 -13.70 5.78 -8.71
C ASP A 356 -12.52 5.39 -7.82
N LEU A 357 -12.71 4.34 -7.01
CA LEU A 357 -11.67 3.72 -6.19
C LEU A 357 -11.20 2.36 -6.75
N TYR A 358 -11.58 1.99 -7.97
CA TYR A 358 -11.57 0.60 -8.42
C TYR A 358 -10.83 0.37 -9.74
N SER A 359 -10.80 1.34 -10.64
CA SER A 359 -10.43 1.15 -12.05
C SER A 359 -8.92 1.22 -12.34
N LEU A 360 -8.05 1.15 -11.31
CA LEU A 360 -6.59 1.12 -11.51
C LEU A 360 -6.14 0.08 -12.56
N PRO A 361 -6.58 -1.19 -12.51
CA PRO A 361 -6.09 -2.19 -13.45
C PRO A 361 -6.50 -1.89 -14.88
N GLU A 362 -7.72 -1.39 -15.09
CA GLU A 362 -8.26 -1.02 -16.39
C GLU A 362 -7.50 0.16 -17.00
N LYS A 363 -7.28 1.22 -16.21
CA LYS A 363 -6.52 2.40 -16.63
C LYS A 363 -5.05 2.09 -16.88
N ALA A 364 -4.44 1.27 -16.03
CA ALA A 364 -3.07 0.80 -16.27
C ALA A 364 -2.97 -0.03 -17.56
N ALA A 365 -3.93 -0.93 -17.79
CA ALA A 365 -3.97 -1.72 -19.02
C ALA A 365 -4.18 -0.85 -20.26
N ASP A 366 -5.01 0.21 -20.20
CA ASP A 366 -5.20 1.19 -21.30
C ASP A 366 -3.86 1.80 -21.71
N ILE A 367 -3.07 2.29 -20.74
CA ILE A 367 -1.77 2.92 -21.01
C ILE A 367 -0.76 1.88 -21.53
N ILE A 368 -0.72 0.68 -20.96
CA ILE A 368 0.19 -0.40 -21.38
C ILE A 368 -0.09 -0.83 -22.82
N THR A 369 -1.37 -0.94 -23.20
CA THR A 369 -1.76 -1.47 -24.50
C THR A 369 -1.96 -0.40 -25.60
N GLY A 370 -1.77 0.88 -25.25
CA GLY A 370 -1.95 2.00 -26.20
C GLY A 370 -3.40 2.35 -26.49
N GLY A 371 -4.33 2.00 -25.59
CA GLY A 371 -5.78 2.23 -25.74
C GLY A 371 -6.28 3.62 -25.32
N LEU A 372 -5.42 4.64 -25.27
CA LEU A 372 -5.82 6.02 -24.90
C LEU A 372 -6.12 6.91 -26.13
N ASP A 373 -6.14 6.37 -27.35
CA ASP A 373 -6.57 7.10 -28.55
C ASP A 373 -8.05 6.78 -28.84
N GLY A 374 -8.95 7.44 -28.08
CA GLY A 374 -10.38 7.35 -28.28
C GLY A 374 -11.09 8.47 -27.52
#